data_e6fcb965f320fbbfbd99bad7da5a35d1
#
_entry.id   e6fcb965f320fbbfbd99bad7da5a35d1
#
_cell.length_a   1.000
_cell.length_b   1.000
_cell.length_c   1.000
_cell.angle_alpha   90.00
_cell.angle_beta   90.00
_cell.angle_gamma   90.00
#
_symmetry.space_group_name_H-M   'P 1'
#
loop_
_entity.id
_entity.type
_entity.pdbx_description
1 polymer ?
#
loop_
_entity_poly.entity_id
_entity_poly.type
_entity_poly.pdbx_seq_one_letter_code
_entity_poly.pdbx_strand_id
1 'polypeptide(L)'
;MGIQPGDAIEYQLAATDNDALHGGKVMRTPVRKLERPSNDAVVAQLEKQEAGIGQGMSKSVKNLEKLQKEVKRLQESLQQSGQSWDQENKIKNWLNEEQKMLQTIKQLEKKQSEVNKQKQRLGEQSQELQKKKDALNDRLKQLNNPEMQKLIDEIQRLLQQKADKEQLKESMQKLSEMSQETAKEMDKLMEQLKQLELEEAVDAVAKSMDDWAKKEEELAQQAKEEKGNQTSEALKEAQEEQKAALQDIEKKIKDVEEKNAELEKPMELKTGEEDRKEAGDEAQKASQDLQNNKKSAASEKMKKSAQKMKEAMQSMQKSFEDQQKKRAAEDYQT
;
A
#
# COMPACT_ATOMS: atom_id res chain seq x y z
N MET A 1 27.85 -0.22 -17.26
CA MET A 1 26.62 0.58 -17.40
C MET A 1 25.44 -0.25 -16.91
N GLY A 2 24.68 0.19 -15.92
CA GLY A 2 23.45 -0.48 -15.46
C GLY A 2 22.24 0.16 -16.12
N ILE A 3 21.21 -0.63 -16.43
CA ILE A 3 19.91 -0.13 -16.91
C ILE A 3 19.29 0.71 -15.79
N GLN A 4 18.91 1.94 -16.07
CA GLN A 4 18.23 2.81 -15.12
C GLN A 4 16.73 2.50 -15.06
N PRO A 5 16.02 2.83 -13.97
CA PRO A 5 14.56 2.75 -13.94
C PRO A 5 13.94 3.53 -15.10
N GLY A 6 13.05 2.90 -15.85
CA GLY A 6 12.43 3.44 -17.07
C GLY A 6 13.14 3.09 -18.36
N ASP A 7 14.35 2.55 -18.31
CA ASP A 7 15.09 2.14 -19.51
C ASP A 7 14.55 0.83 -20.11
N ALA A 8 14.76 0.68 -21.43
CA ALA A 8 14.45 -0.53 -22.15
C ALA A 8 15.65 -0.98 -22.98
N ILE A 9 15.86 -2.30 -23.04
CA ILE A 9 16.83 -2.93 -23.94
C ILE A 9 16.07 -3.76 -24.95
N GLU A 10 16.36 -3.54 -26.20
CA GLU A 10 15.94 -4.42 -27.30
C GLU A 10 17.08 -5.38 -27.62
N TYR A 11 16.78 -6.66 -27.69
CA TYR A 11 17.74 -7.69 -28.03
C TYR A 11 17.20 -8.70 -29.02
N GLN A 12 18.10 -9.25 -29.80
CA GLN A 12 17.82 -10.27 -30.79
C GLN A 12 18.97 -11.30 -30.75
N LEU A 13 18.64 -12.56 -30.79
CA LEU A 13 19.64 -13.62 -30.95
C LEU A 13 19.85 -13.89 -32.43
N ALA A 14 21.11 -13.99 -32.84
CA ALA A 14 21.48 -14.37 -34.18
C ALA A 14 22.35 -15.63 -34.11
N ALA A 15 22.02 -16.63 -34.89
CA ALA A 15 22.84 -17.82 -35.09
C ALA A 15 23.30 -17.87 -36.57
N THR A 16 24.60 -18.03 -36.76
CA THR A 16 25.20 -18.15 -38.07
C THR A 16 25.70 -19.59 -38.26
N ASP A 17 25.38 -20.25 -39.37
CA ASP A 17 25.95 -21.53 -39.67
C ASP A 17 27.43 -21.38 -40.10
N ASN A 18 28.17 -22.51 -40.13
CA ASN A 18 29.60 -22.54 -40.47
C ASN A 18 29.85 -22.90 -41.95
N ASP A 19 28.88 -22.70 -42.87
CA ASP A 19 29.06 -22.98 -44.29
C ASP A 19 30.10 -22.00 -44.91
N ALA A 20 31.34 -22.42 -44.94
CA ALA A 20 32.47 -21.63 -45.48
C ALA A 20 32.47 -21.52 -47.01
N LEU A 21 31.69 -22.37 -47.72
CA LEU A 21 31.73 -22.45 -49.19
C LEU A 21 30.64 -21.55 -49.84
N HIS A 22 29.49 -21.34 -49.15
CA HIS A 22 28.36 -20.59 -49.74
C HIS A 22 28.01 -19.33 -48.96
N GLY A 23 28.85 -18.96 -48.00
CA GLY A 23 28.58 -17.83 -47.08
C GLY A 23 27.56 -18.21 -46.01
N GLY A 24 27.93 -18.07 -44.74
CA GLY A 24 27.10 -18.50 -43.60
C GLY A 24 25.68 -17.90 -43.63
N LYS A 25 24.69 -18.73 -43.43
CA LYS A 25 23.29 -18.30 -43.29
C LYS A 25 23.05 -17.81 -41.87
N VAL A 26 22.47 -16.62 -41.74
CA VAL A 26 22.13 -16.04 -40.43
C VAL A 26 20.65 -16.20 -40.17
N MET A 27 20.34 -16.92 -39.10
CA MET A 27 19.00 -16.99 -38.54
C MET A 27 18.87 -16.06 -37.36
N ARG A 28 17.80 -15.27 -37.29
CA ARG A 28 17.59 -14.31 -36.20
C ARG A 28 16.24 -14.56 -35.53
N THR A 29 16.19 -14.47 -34.20
CA THR A 29 14.93 -14.48 -33.46
C THR A 29 14.19 -13.17 -33.69
N PRO A 30 12.88 -13.12 -33.42
CA PRO A 30 12.19 -11.85 -33.28
C PRO A 30 12.88 -10.96 -32.22
N VAL A 31 12.84 -9.65 -32.42
CA VAL A 31 13.31 -8.68 -31.43
C VAL A 31 12.47 -8.81 -30.16
N ARG A 32 13.16 -8.90 -29.03
CA ARG A 32 12.54 -8.91 -27.69
C ARG A 32 12.95 -7.66 -26.96
N LYS A 33 12.02 -7.10 -26.19
CA LYS A 33 12.22 -5.92 -25.36
C LYS A 33 12.25 -6.35 -23.90
N LEU A 34 13.28 -5.93 -23.17
CA LEU A 34 13.39 -6.03 -21.73
C LEU A 34 13.30 -4.61 -21.18
N GLU A 35 12.24 -4.33 -20.44
CA GLU A 35 12.03 -3.02 -19.82
C GLU A 35 12.34 -3.11 -18.32
N ARG A 36 13.05 -2.12 -17.79
CA ARG A 36 13.13 -1.90 -16.36
C ARG A 36 12.04 -0.91 -15.99
N PRO A 37 11.01 -1.30 -15.21
CA PRO A 37 9.95 -0.37 -14.82
C PRO A 37 10.53 0.89 -14.17
N SER A 38 9.89 2.03 -14.37
CA SER A 38 10.19 3.24 -13.60
C SER A 38 9.84 3.04 -12.13
N ASN A 39 10.45 3.81 -11.24
CA ASN A 39 10.13 3.74 -9.81
C ASN A 39 8.63 3.98 -9.58
N ASP A 40 8.04 4.96 -10.26
CA ASP A 40 6.60 5.26 -10.14
C ASP A 40 5.72 4.08 -10.57
N ALA A 41 6.10 3.37 -11.65
CA ALA A 41 5.39 2.18 -12.08
C ALA A 41 5.48 1.03 -11.05
N VAL A 42 6.65 0.89 -10.39
CA VAL A 42 6.85 -0.08 -9.31
C VAL A 42 6.00 0.31 -8.10
N VAL A 43 6.01 1.57 -7.67
CA VAL A 43 5.19 2.09 -6.56
C VAL A 43 3.71 1.82 -6.82
N ALA A 44 3.19 2.21 -7.98
CA ALA A 44 1.80 1.97 -8.35
C ALA A 44 1.41 0.46 -8.36
N GLN A 45 2.37 -0.42 -8.72
CA GLN A 45 2.16 -1.86 -8.64
C GLN A 45 2.10 -2.34 -7.18
N LEU A 46 2.97 -1.83 -6.30
CA LEU A 46 3.00 -2.17 -4.88
C LEU A 46 1.74 -1.70 -4.16
N GLU A 47 1.24 -0.51 -4.46
CA GLU A 47 -0.03 0.00 -3.95
C GLU A 47 -1.22 -0.90 -4.31
N LYS A 48 -1.29 -1.37 -5.57
CA LYS A 48 -2.30 -2.36 -5.99
C LYS A 48 -2.19 -3.68 -5.23
N GLN A 49 -0.97 -4.11 -4.91
CA GLN A 49 -0.75 -5.32 -4.13
C GLN A 49 -1.20 -5.12 -2.68
N GLU A 50 -0.93 -3.98 -2.05
CA GLU A 50 -1.40 -3.64 -0.70
C GLU A 50 -2.93 -3.59 -0.64
N ALA A 51 -3.58 -2.89 -1.56
CA ALA A 51 -5.04 -2.89 -1.67
C ALA A 51 -5.61 -4.32 -1.82
N GLY A 52 -4.93 -5.18 -2.59
CA GLY A 52 -5.28 -6.60 -2.72
C GLY A 52 -5.12 -7.39 -1.41
N ILE A 53 -4.14 -7.05 -0.58
CA ILE A 53 -3.94 -7.65 0.75
C ILE A 53 -5.06 -7.22 1.68
N GLY A 54 -5.39 -5.93 1.77
CA GLY A 54 -6.51 -5.41 2.56
C GLY A 54 -7.85 -6.06 2.19
N GLN A 55 -8.14 -6.18 0.89
CA GLN A 55 -9.33 -6.91 0.41
C GLN A 55 -9.30 -8.39 0.78
N GLY A 56 -8.13 -9.03 0.72
CA GLY A 56 -7.93 -10.41 1.13
C GLY A 56 -8.21 -10.62 2.61
N MET A 57 -7.72 -9.72 3.47
CA MET A 57 -7.99 -9.73 4.91
C MET A 57 -9.48 -9.55 5.21
N SER A 58 -10.16 -8.58 4.59
CA SER A 58 -11.59 -8.36 4.74
C SER A 58 -12.43 -9.58 4.33
N LYS A 59 -12.09 -10.23 3.21
CA LYS A 59 -12.73 -11.48 2.79
C LYS A 59 -12.50 -12.60 3.79
N SER A 60 -11.30 -12.69 4.36
CA SER A 60 -10.94 -13.70 5.35
C SER A 60 -11.74 -13.53 6.63
N VAL A 61 -11.89 -12.32 7.15
CA VAL A 61 -12.77 -12.03 8.32
C VAL A 61 -14.20 -12.51 8.06
N LYS A 62 -14.80 -12.10 6.93
CA LYS A 62 -16.16 -12.51 6.56
C LYS A 62 -16.33 -14.03 6.42
N ASN A 63 -15.30 -14.71 5.93
CA ASN A 63 -15.33 -16.17 5.81
C ASN A 63 -15.22 -16.85 7.17
N LEU A 64 -14.32 -16.38 8.05
CA LEU A 64 -14.21 -16.89 9.42
C LEU A 64 -15.52 -16.72 10.20
N GLU A 65 -16.21 -15.58 10.06
CA GLU A 65 -17.54 -15.38 10.64
C GLU A 65 -18.60 -16.37 10.13
N LYS A 66 -18.54 -16.70 8.82
CA LYS A 66 -19.45 -17.73 8.24
C LYS A 66 -19.14 -19.12 8.80
N LEU A 67 -17.87 -19.50 8.87
CA LEU A 67 -17.44 -20.78 9.44
C LEU A 67 -17.84 -20.93 10.91
N GLN A 68 -17.80 -19.82 11.65
CA GLN A 68 -18.26 -19.76 13.03
C GLN A 68 -19.79 -20.00 13.19
N LYS A 69 -20.58 -19.45 12.27
CA LYS A 69 -22.03 -19.71 12.24
C LYS A 69 -22.32 -21.17 11.84
N GLU A 70 -21.53 -21.71 10.92
CA GLU A 70 -21.68 -23.09 10.45
C GLU A 70 -21.34 -24.09 11.53
N VAL A 71 -20.22 -23.92 12.26
CA VAL A 71 -19.83 -24.84 13.32
C VAL A 71 -20.87 -24.89 14.46
N LYS A 72 -21.47 -23.74 14.83
CA LYS A 72 -22.57 -23.73 15.83
C LYS A 72 -23.74 -24.60 15.38
N ARG A 73 -24.18 -24.49 14.13
CA ARG A 73 -25.25 -25.35 13.57
C ARG A 73 -24.85 -26.82 13.53
N LEU A 74 -23.60 -27.13 13.22
CA LEU A 74 -23.09 -28.49 13.22
C LEU A 74 -23.09 -29.08 14.63
N GLN A 75 -22.68 -28.32 15.64
CA GLN A 75 -22.71 -28.74 17.05
C GLN A 75 -24.14 -29.01 17.56
N GLU A 76 -25.10 -28.14 17.24
CA GLU A 76 -26.53 -28.33 17.57
C GLU A 76 -27.09 -29.59 16.90
N SER A 77 -26.77 -29.78 15.62
CA SER A 77 -27.19 -30.97 14.86
C SER A 77 -26.59 -32.26 15.41
N LEU A 78 -25.34 -32.27 15.87
CA LEU A 78 -24.72 -33.42 16.54
C LEU A 78 -25.40 -33.79 17.85
N GLN A 79 -25.95 -32.83 18.59
CA GLN A 79 -26.70 -33.08 19.81
C GLN A 79 -28.05 -33.76 19.53
N GLN A 80 -28.77 -33.34 18.47
CA GLN A 80 -30.14 -33.78 18.21
C GLN A 80 -30.21 -35.14 17.51
N SER A 81 -29.32 -35.42 16.54
CA SER A 81 -29.53 -36.56 15.63
C SER A 81 -28.43 -37.62 15.66
N GLY A 82 -27.36 -37.41 16.43
CA GLY A 82 -26.21 -38.32 16.45
C GLY A 82 -25.27 -38.17 15.22
N GLN A 83 -24.25 -39.01 15.17
CA GLN A 83 -23.33 -39.05 14.02
C GLN A 83 -23.98 -39.75 12.84
N SER A 84 -24.48 -39.01 11.86
CA SER A 84 -24.89 -39.54 10.56
C SER A 84 -23.81 -39.28 9.52
N TRP A 85 -23.81 -40.04 8.43
CA TRP A 85 -22.90 -39.85 7.30
C TRP A 85 -22.96 -38.41 6.72
N ASP A 86 -24.14 -37.82 6.66
CA ASP A 86 -24.37 -36.45 6.21
C ASP A 86 -23.68 -35.43 7.13
N GLN A 87 -23.74 -35.62 8.43
CA GLN A 87 -23.08 -34.76 9.41
C GLN A 87 -21.54 -34.86 9.33
N GLU A 88 -21.01 -36.10 9.18
CA GLU A 88 -19.57 -36.28 8.98
C GLU A 88 -19.06 -35.54 7.75
N ASN A 89 -19.82 -35.59 6.65
CA ASN A 89 -19.43 -34.82 5.43
C ASN A 89 -19.49 -33.31 5.63
N LYS A 90 -20.48 -32.80 6.34
CA LYS A 90 -20.57 -31.37 6.65
C LYS A 90 -19.40 -30.91 7.53
N ILE A 91 -19.02 -31.70 8.54
CA ILE A 91 -17.86 -31.41 9.37
C ILE A 91 -16.57 -31.45 8.55
N LYS A 92 -16.38 -32.43 7.66
CA LYS A 92 -15.23 -32.49 6.75
C LYS A 92 -15.15 -31.27 5.84
N ASN A 93 -16.27 -30.83 5.30
CA ASN A 93 -16.32 -29.61 4.48
C ASN A 93 -15.93 -28.37 5.29
N TRP A 94 -16.47 -28.21 6.50
CA TRP A 94 -16.11 -27.12 7.39
C TRP A 94 -14.60 -27.14 7.72
N LEU A 95 -14.01 -28.29 8.05
CA LEU A 95 -12.57 -28.43 8.28
C LEU A 95 -11.72 -28.06 7.06
N ASN A 96 -12.17 -28.44 5.86
CA ASN A 96 -11.50 -28.08 4.63
C ASN A 96 -11.49 -26.55 4.41
N GLU A 97 -12.59 -25.89 4.74
CA GLU A 97 -12.65 -24.41 4.65
C GLU A 97 -11.79 -23.74 5.71
N GLU A 98 -11.73 -24.26 6.95
CA GLU A 98 -10.78 -23.79 7.98
C GLU A 98 -9.32 -23.95 7.51
N GLN A 99 -8.97 -25.08 6.93
CA GLN A 99 -7.63 -25.32 6.39
C GLN A 99 -7.28 -24.38 5.23
N LYS A 100 -8.22 -24.12 4.32
CA LYS A 100 -8.03 -23.13 3.25
C LYS A 100 -7.83 -21.74 3.83
N MET A 101 -8.52 -21.40 4.92
CA MET A 101 -8.38 -20.11 5.58
C MET A 101 -6.97 -19.93 6.16
N LEU A 102 -6.42 -20.93 6.86
CA LEU A 102 -5.04 -20.90 7.33
C LEU A 102 -4.03 -20.71 6.20
N GLN A 103 -4.25 -21.39 5.05
CA GLN A 103 -3.41 -21.19 3.87
C GLN A 103 -3.53 -19.77 3.30
N THR A 104 -4.73 -19.20 3.30
CA THR A 104 -4.96 -17.82 2.84
C THR A 104 -4.25 -16.82 3.73
N ILE A 105 -4.34 -16.95 5.06
CA ILE A 105 -3.63 -16.10 6.04
C ILE A 105 -2.11 -16.15 5.78
N LYS A 106 -1.56 -17.35 5.59
CA LYS A 106 -0.13 -17.53 5.27
C LYS A 106 0.28 -16.88 3.95
N GLN A 107 -0.61 -16.88 2.94
CA GLN A 107 -0.36 -16.21 1.67
C GLN A 107 -0.41 -14.68 1.81
N LEU A 108 -1.34 -14.15 2.60
CA LEU A 108 -1.44 -12.72 2.89
C LEU A 108 -0.19 -12.22 3.62
N GLU A 109 0.29 -12.94 4.64
CA GLU A 109 1.53 -12.64 5.37
C GLU A 109 2.73 -12.57 4.42
N LYS A 110 2.88 -13.59 3.55
CA LYS A 110 3.99 -13.60 2.58
C LYS A 110 3.93 -12.42 1.61
N LYS A 111 2.74 -12.11 1.09
CA LYS A 111 2.56 -10.97 0.19
C LYS A 111 2.88 -9.65 0.89
N GLN A 112 2.42 -9.46 2.13
CA GLN A 112 2.71 -8.26 2.91
C GLN A 112 4.22 -8.12 3.17
N SER A 113 4.89 -9.20 3.57
CA SER A 113 6.34 -9.22 3.76
C SER A 113 7.10 -8.86 2.47
N GLU A 114 6.66 -9.37 1.32
CA GLU A 114 7.30 -9.08 0.03
C GLU A 114 7.10 -7.61 -0.37
N VAL A 115 5.90 -7.08 -0.24
CA VAL A 115 5.61 -5.65 -0.51
C VAL A 115 6.45 -4.75 0.40
N ASN A 116 6.52 -5.03 1.70
CA ASN A 116 7.34 -4.26 2.64
C ASN A 116 8.82 -4.24 2.22
N LYS A 117 9.39 -5.40 1.86
CA LYS A 117 10.78 -5.49 1.39
C LYS A 117 11.02 -4.71 0.10
N GLN A 118 10.08 -4.74 -0.83
CA GLN A 118 10.21 -4.01 -2.10
C GLN A 118 10.14 -2.50 -1.86
N LYS A 119 9.21 -2.01 -1.04
CA LYS A 119 9.12 -0.59 -0.66
C LYS A 119 10.36 -0.11 0.09
N GLN A 120 10.90 -0.93 0.99
CA GLN A 120 12.16 -0.62 1.69
C GLN A 120 13.33 -0.43 0.71
N ARG A 121 13.42 -1.26 -0.35
CA ARG A 121 14.46 -1.13 -1.39
C ARG A 121 14.33 0.14 -2.23
N LEU A 122 13.15 0.69 -2.37
CA LEU A 122 12.92 1.97 -3.05
C LEU A 122 13.37 3.17 -2.19
N GLY A 123 13.54 2.98 -0.87
CA GLY A 123 14.02 4.03 0.04
C GLY A 123 13.01 5.16 0.28
N GLU A 124 11.74 4.91 0.04
CA GLU A 124 10.68 5.92 0.11
C GLU A 124 10.02 6.03 1.49
N GLN A 125 10.33 5.11 2.40
CA GLN A 125 9.69 5.03 3.71
C GLN A 125 10.60 5.53 4.84
N SER A 126 10.01 6.20 5.84
CA SER A 126 10.70 6.53 7.07
C SER A 126 11.04 5.25 7.86
N GLN A 127 12.12 5.30 8.67
CA GLN A 127 12.50 4.16 9.51
C GLN A 127 11.41 3.80 10.52
N GLU A 128 10.63 4.78 10.96
CA GLU A 128 9.54 4.58 11.90
C GLU A 128 8.38 3.82 11.24
N LEU A 129 7.95 4.25 10.06
CA LEU A 129 6.92 3.58 9.29
C LEU A 129 7.31 2.14 8.95
N GLN A 130 8.58 1.90 8.60
CA GLN A 130 9.10 0.56 8.35
C GLN A 130 8.96 -0.33 9.59
N LYS A 131 9.34 0.15 10.78
CA LYS A 131 9.19 -0.62 12.03
C LYS A 131 7.72 -0.96 12.33
N LYS A 132 6.80 -0.03 12.08
CA LYS A 132 5.36 -0.26 12.26
C LYS A 132 4.86 -1.35 11.31
N LYS A 133 5.28 -1.32 10.04
CA LYS A 133 4.94 -2.33 9.02
C LYS A 133 5.53 -3.71 9.35
N ASP A 134 6.75 -3.76 9.84
CA ASP A 134 7.38 -5.01 10.28
C ASP A 134 6.63 -5.61 11.49
N ALA A 135 6.25 -4.79 12.48
CA ALA A 135 5.46 -5.23 13.61
C ALA A 135 4.07 -5.76 13.19
N LEU A 136 3.40 -5.11 12.24
CA LEU A 136 2.14 -5.61 11.67
C LEU A 136 2.34 -6.95 10.98
N ASN A 137 3.41 -7.12 10.21
CA ASN A 137 3.72 -8.37 9.54
C ASN A 137 4.01 -9.52 10.54
N ASP A 138 4.72 -9.24 11.63
CA ASP A 138 4.97 -10.21 12.69
C ASP A 138 3.68 -10.64 13.39
N ARG A 139 2.75 -9.73 13.63
CA ARG A 139 1.42 -10.04 14.16
C ARG A 139 0.61 -10.89 13.18
N LEU A 140 0.62 -10.55 11.90
CA LEU A 140 -0.05 -11.33 10.85
C LEU A 140 0.51 -12.75 10.77
N LYS A 141 1.82 -12.91 10.95
CA LYS A 141 2.48 -14.21 11.01
C LYS A 141 2.00 -15.05 12.23
N GLN A 142 1.76 -14.42 13.38
CA GLN A 142 1.25 -15.10 14.57
C GLN A 142 -0.16 -15.65 14.40
N LEU A 143 -0.98 -15.07 13.48
CA LEU A 143 -2.31 -15.62 13.15
C LEU A 143 -2.24 -16.98 12.47
N ASN A 144 -1.12 -17.34 11.87
CA ASN A 144 -0.90 -18.68 11.33
C ASN A 144 -0.54 -19.65 12.47
N ASN A 145 -1.47 -19.85 13.42
CA ASN A 145 -1.26 -20.62 14.61
C ASN A 145 -1.19 -22.13 14.30
N PRO A 146 -0.08 -22.83 14.59
CA PRO A 146 0.05 -24.26 14.35
C PRO A 146 -0.92 -25.12 15.20
N GLU A 147 -1.46 -24.60 16.29
CA GLU A 147 -2.44 -25.32 17.12
C GLU A 147 -3.77 -25.50 16.38
N MET A 148 -4.19 -24.55 15.55
CA MET A 148 -5.37 -24.70 14.71
C MET A 148 -5.21 -25.89 13.75
N GLN A 149 -4.04 -26.04 13.12
CA GLN A 149 -3.77 -27.18 12.26
C GLN A 149 -3.82 -28.50 13.03
N LYS A 150 -3.26 -28.56 14.24
CA LYS A 150 -3.34 -29.76 15.10
C LYS A 150 -4.78 -30.11 15.46
N LEU A 151 -5.60 -29.12 15.76
CA LEU A 151 -7.02 -29.35 16.05
C LEU A 151 -7.79 -29.85 14.81
N ILE A 152 -7.49 -29.33 13.64
CA ILE A 152 -8.07 -29.83 12.38
C ILE A 152 -7.70 -31.31 12.19
N ASP A 153 -6.43 -31.66 12.35
CA ASP A 153 -5.95 -33.05 12.21
C ASP A 153 -6.57 -33.97 13.27
N GLU A 154 -6.72 -33.49 14.50
CA GLU A 154 -7.37 -34.21 15.60
C GLU A 154 -8.85 -34.48 15.30
N ILE A 155 -9.62 -33.48 14.88
CA ILE A 155 -11.02 -33.62 14.52
C ILE A 155 -11.19 -34.62 13.36
N GLN A 156 -10.31 -34.56 12.35
CA GLN A 156 -10.31 -35.53 11.25
C GLN A 156 -10.08 -36.96 11.74
N ARG A 157 -9.15 -37.14 12.69
CA ARG A 157 -8.87 -38.45 13.30
C ARG A 157 -10.07 -38.95 14.11
N LEU A 158 -10.68 -38.09 14.93
CA LEU A 158 -11.86 -38.46 15.73
C LEU A 158 -13.04 -38.88 14.84
N LEU A 159 -13.24 -38.20 13.70
CA LEU A 159 -14.26 -38.61 12.71
C LEU A 159 -13.97 -39.97 12.11
N GLN A 160 -12.71 -40.28 11.76
CA GLN A 160 -12.35 -41.58 11.18
C GLN A 160 -12.50 -42.73 12.19
N GLN A 161 -12.19 -42.49 13.46
CA GLN A 161 -12.27 -43.48 14.53
C GLN A 161 -13.69 -43.67 15.09
N LYS A 162 -14.68 -42.88 14.60
CA LYS A 162 -16.02 -42.80 15.17
C LYS A 162 -15.99 -42.62 16.69
N ALA A 163 -15.10 -41.73 17.15
CA ALA A 163 -14.87 -41.44 18.55
C ALA A 163 -16.10 -40.82 19.22
N ASP A 164 -16.07 -40.71 20.55
CA ASP A 164 -17.14 -40.13 21.32
C ASP A 164 -17.51 -38.73 20.87
N LYS A 165 -18.81 -38.48 20.80
CA LYS A 165 -19.37 -37.18 20.34
C LYS A 165 -18.91 -36.00 21.18
N GLU A 166 -18.74 -36.20 22.49
CA GLU A 166 -18.32 -35.10 23.37
C GLU A 166 -16.88 -34.67 23.06
N GLN A 167 -15.95 -35.60 22.78
CA GLN A 167 -14.58 -35.26 22.37
C GLN A 167 -14.57 -34.53 21.04
N LEU A 168 -15.37 -35.00 20.07
CA LEU A 168 -15.49 -34.34 18.78
C LEU A 168 -16.00 -32.90 18.91
N LYS A 169 -17.06 -32.72 19.71
CA LYS A 169 -17.67 -31.42 19.99
C LYS A 169 -16.72 -30.48 20.71
N GLU A 170 -15.95 -30.96 21.69
CA GLU A 170 -14.98 -30.19 22.43
C GLU A 170 -13.84 -29.69 21.52
N SER A 171 -13.29 -30.53 20.64
CA SER A 171 -12.25 -30.15 19.70
C SER A 171 -12.78 -29.17 18.65
N MET A 172 -14.00 -29.35 18.15
CA MET A 172 -14.68 -28.40 17.26
C MET A 172 -14.90 -27.03 17.94
N GLN A 173 -15.28 -27.03 19.22
CA GLN A 173 -15.47 -25.81 20.00
C GLN A 173 -14.14 -25.05 20.15
N LYS A 174 -13.07 -25.71 20.53
CA LYS A 174 -11.73 -25.10 20.64
C LYS A 174 -11.28 -24.50 19.31
N LEU A 175 -11.43 -25.23 18.21
CA LEU A 175 -11.07 -24.70 16.88
C LEU A 175 -11.93 -23.48 16.52
N SER A 176 -13.23 -23.50 16.80
CA SER A 176 -14.12 -22.38 16.56
C SER A 176 -13.75 -21.13 17.38
N GLU A 177 -13.37 -21.30 18.64
CA GLU A 177 -12.92 -20.19 19.50
C GLU A 177 -11.63 -19.57 18.96
N MET A 178 -10.66 -20.40 18.57
CA MET A 178 -9.43 -19.91 17.95
C MET A 178 -9.68 -19.20 16.61
N SER A 179 -10.58 -19.72 15.78
CA SER A 179 -11.00 -19.06 14.53
C SER A 179 -11.67 -17.70 14.80
N GLN A 180 -12.44 -17.59 15.89
CA GLN A 180 -13.06 -16.32 16.30
C GLN A 180 -12.01 -15.29 16.75
N GLU A 181 -11.04 -15.71 17.54
CA GLU A 181 -9.94 -14.86 17.97
C GLU A 181 -9.11 -14.41 16.77
N THR A 182 -8.82 -15.32 15.84
CA THR A 182 -8.13 -15.03 14.58
C THR A 182 -8.90 -14.00 13.74
N ALA A 183 -10.22 -14.11 13.65
CA ALA A 183 -11.05 -13.14 12.91
C ALA A 183 -10.98 -11.75 13.54
N LYS A 184 -11.12 -11.65 14.87
CA LYS A 184 -11.04 -10.37 15.60
C LYS A 184 -9.67 -9.72 15.47
N GLU A 185 -8.62 -10.50 15.57
CA GLU A 185 -7.25 -9.98 15.45
C GLU A 185 -6.96 -9.56 14.01
N MET A 186 -7.43 -10.31 13.01
CA MET A 186 -7.30 -9.94 11.60
C MET A 186 -8.03 -8.63 11.28
N ASP A 187 -9.20 -8.40 11.86
CA ASP A 187 -9.97 -7.15 11.69
C ASP A 187 -9.19 -5.95 12.25
N LYS A 188 -8.61 -6.11 13.44
CA LYS A 188 -7.70 -5.08 14.02
C LYS A 188 -6.48 -4.82 13.14
N LEU A 189 -5.85 -5.88 12.62
CA LEU A 189 -4.68 -5.74 11.74
C LEU A 189 -5.04 -5.07 10.42
N MET A 190 -6.22 -5.33 9.88
CA MET A 190 -6.72 -4.66 8.68
C MET A 190 -6.89 -3.15 8.91
N GLU A 191 -7.45 -2.76 10.07
CA GLU A 191 -7.58 -1.32 10.39
C GLU A 191 -6.20 -0.68 10.61
N GLN A 192 -5.26 -1.38 11.25
CA GLN A 192 -3.87 -0.91 11.38
C GLN A 192 -3.17 -0.78 10.02
N LEU A 193 -3.39 -1.71 9.10
CA LEU A 193 -2.84 -1.62 7.73
C LEU A 193 -3.32 -0.35 7.04
N LYS A 194 -4.63 -0.07 7.09
CA LYS A 194 -5.21 1.16 6.50
C LYS A 194 -4.61 2.43 7.13
N GLN A 195 -4.39 2.43 8.44
CA GLN A 195 -3.74 3.56 9.13
C GLN A 195 -2.31 3.77 8.63
N LEU A 196 -1.54 2.69 8.42
CA LEU A 196 -0.18 2.76 7.87
C LEU A 196 -0.16 3.19 6.41
N GLU A 197 -1.13 2.76 5.60
CA GLU A 197 -1.31 3.22 4.23
C GLU A 197 -1.65 4.72 4.17
N LEU A 198 -2.47 5.21 5.09
CA LEU A 198 -2.75 6.65 5.23
C LEU A 198 -1.51 7.43 5.66
N GLU A 199 -0.74 6.94 6.65
CA GLU A 199 0.52 7.56 7.10
C GLU A 199 1.51 7.67 5.94
N GLU A 200 1.68 6.60 5.16
CA GLU A 200 2.53 6.58 3.97
C GLU A 200 2.09 7.60 2.91
N ALA A 201 0.78 7.71 2.67
CA ALA A 201 0.24 8.67 1.73
C ALA A 201 0.47 10.12 2.20
N VAL A 202 0.30 10.41 3.50
CA VAL A 202 0.61 11.72 4.09
C VAL A 202 2.08 12.06 3.96
N ASP A 203 2.99 11.12 4.26
CA ASP A 203 4.43 11.31 4.10
C ASP A 203 4.82 11.58 2.64
N ALA A 204 4.23 10.85 1.70
CA ALA A 204 4.48 11.03 0.27
C ALA A 204 4.01 12.41 -0.24
N VAL A 205 2.85 12.88 0.24
CA VAL A 205 2.35 14.23 -0.07
C VAL A 205 3.25 15.28 0.52
N ALA A 206 3.61 15.16 1.81
CA ALA A 206 4.49 16.11 2.48
C ALA A 206 5.84 16.25 1.77
N LYS A 207 6.44 15.13 1.36
CA LYS A 207 7.67 15.12 0.57
C LYS A 207 7.48 15.82 -0.78
N SER A 208 6.39 15.54 -1.48
CA SER A 208 6.10 16.19 -2.77
C SER A 208 5.92 17.71 -2.64
N MET A 209 5.27 18.16 -1.56
CA MET A 209 5.13 19.60 -1.25
C MET A 209 6.47 20.26 -0.93
N ASP A 210 7.35 19.58 -0.16
CA ASP A 210 8.67 20.08 0.18
C ASP A 210 9.57 20.18 -1.06
N ASP A 211 9.59 19.14 -1.89
CA ASP A 211 10.36 19.13 -3.14
C ASP A 211 9.87 20.22 -4.11
N TRP A 212 8.56 20.41 -4.20
CA TRP A 212 7.95 21.48 -4.98
C TRP A 212 8.35 22.87 -4.46
N ALA A 213 8.27 23.11 -3.15
CA ALA A 213 8.63 24.37 -2.54
C ALA A 213 10.13 24.69 -2.70
N LYS A 214 11.01 23.69 -2.53
CA LYS A 214 12.45 23.85 -2.79
C LYS A 214 12.74 24.25 -4.24
N LYS A 215 12.05 23.61 -5.18
CA LYS A 215 12.20 23.92 -6.60
C LYS A 215 11.76 25.34 -6.92
N GLU A 216 10.64 25.81 -6.33
CA GLU A 216 10.19 27.20 -6.46
C GLU A 216 11.22 28.20 -5.87
N GLU A 217 11.86 27.87 -4.74
CA GLU A 217 12.93 28.71 -4.16
C GLU A 217 14.16 28.76 -5.09
N GLU A 218 14.56 27.64 -5.68
CA GLU A 218 15.65 27.59 -6.66
C GLU A 218 15.34 28.45 -7.89
N LEU A 219 14.12 28.34 -8.44
CA LEU A 219 13.68 29.15 -9.59
C LEU A 219 13.62 30.65 -9.23
N ALA A 220 13.19 30.97 -8.00
CA ALA A 220 13.19 32.34 -7.50
C ALA A 220 14.59 32.93 -7.44
N GLN A 221 15.60 32.16 -7.04
CA GLN A 221 16.99 32.58 -6.99
C GLN A 221 17.55 32.75 -8.40
N GLN A 222 17.32 31.80 -9.30
CA GLN A 222 17.72 31.88 -10.70
C GLN A 222 17.12 33.13 -11.38
N ALA A 223 15.83 33.40 -11.19
CA ALA A 223 15.18 34.57 -11.75
C ALA A 223 15.82 35.91 -11.30
N LYS A 224 16.38 35.94 -10.07
CA LYS A 224 17.04 37.12 -9.51
C LYS A 224 18.46 37.33 -10.05
N GLU A 225 19.21 36.23 -10.26
CA GLU A 225 20.64 36.28 -10.58
C GLU A 225 20.93 36.46 -12.09
N GLU A 226 20.00 36.14 -12.97
CA GLU A 226 20.24 36.03 -14.39
C GLU A 226 20.01 37.31 -15.20
N LYS A 227 21.02 37.63 -16.06
CA LYS A 227 21.01 38.72 -17.02
C LYS A 227 21.02 38.16 -18.45
N GLY A 228 19.86 37.82 -19.02
CA GLY A 228 19.80 37.40 -20.42
C GLY A 228 18.45 36.85 -20.88
N ASN A 229 18.18 36.84 -22.21
CA ASN A 229 16.91 36.39 -22.77
C ASN A 229 16.76 34.85 -22.87
N GLN A 230 17.87 34.13 -23.07
CA GLN A 230 17.85 32.66 -23.22
C GLN A 230 17.41 31.94 -21.95
N THR A 231 17.71 32.50 -20.79
CA THR A 231 17.33 32.00 -19.44
C THR A 231 15.89 32.31 -19.06
N SER A 232 15.27 33.30 -19.71
CA SER A 232 13.84 33.57 -19.51
C SER A 232 12.93 32.43 -20.02
N GLU A 233 13.33 31.75 -21.10
CA GLU A 233 12.56 30.63 -21.66
C GLU A 233 12.67 29.38 -20.78
N ALA A 234 13.88 29.06 -20.30
CA ALA A 234 14.08 27.95 -19.36
C ALA A 234 13.31 28.12 -18.05
N LEU A 235 13.23 29.35 -17.52
CA LEU A 235 12.41 29.64 -16.33
C LEU A 235 10.92 29.52 -16.60
N LYS A 236 10.43 29.86 -17.78
CA LYS A 236 9.04 29.67 -18.16
C LYS A 236 8.69 28.18 -18.26
N GLU A 237 9.56 27.41 -18.91
CA GLU A 237 9.40 25.95 -19.04
C GLU A 237 9.37 25.29 -17.65
N ALA A 238 10.32 25.64 -16.78
CA ALA A 238 10.37 25.14 -15.42
C ALA A 238 9.12 25.51 -14.59
N GLN A 239 8.54 26.70 -14.82
CA GLN A 239 7.28 27.07 -14.16
C GLN A 239 6.06 26.26 -14.67
N GLU A 240 6.04 25.86 -15.93
CA GLU A 240 5.01 24.94 -16.43
C GLU A 240 5.18 23.52 -15.83
N GLU A 241 6.42 23.07 -15.64
CA GLU A 241 6.70 21.82 -14.91
C GLU A 241 6.20 21.90 -13.46
N GLN A 242 6.44 23.02 -12.77
CA GLN A 242 5.94 23.25 -11.41
C GLN A 242 4.42 23.23 -11.33
N LYS A 243 3.74 23.76 -12.31
CA LYS A 243 2.29 23.71 -12.41
C LYS A 243 1.77 22.25 -12.57
N ALA A 244 2.44 21.45 -13.38
CA ALA A 244 2.12 20.03 -13.52
C ALA A 244 2.37 19.27 -12.21
N ALA A 245 3.48 19.55 -11.52
CA ALA A 245 3.80 18.96 -10.23
C ALA A 245 2.78 19.33 -9.14
N LEU A 246 2.24 20.56 -9.16
CA LEU A 246 1.15 20.96 -8.26
C LEU A 246 -0.12 20.14 -8.50
N GLN A 247 -0.46 19.87 -9.76
CA GLN A 247 -1.60 19.01 -10.07
C GLN A 247 -1.43 17.58 -9.56
N ASP A 248 -0.19 17.06 -9.56
CA ASP A 248 0.10 15.75 -9.00
C ASP A 248 0.02 15.74 -7.47
N ILE A 249 0.43 16.80 -6.80
CA ILE A 249 0.21 17.00 -5.36
C ILE A 249 -1.30 16.95 -5.04
N GLU A 250 -2.14 17.66 -5.82
CA GLU A 250 -3.60 17.64 -5.61
C GLU A 250 -4.21 16.25 -5.79
N LYS A 251 -3.71 15.44 -6.73
CA LYS A 251 -4.14 14.04 -6.89
C LYS A 251 -3.76 13.19 -5.67
N LYS A 252 -2.53 13.35 -5.18
CA LYS A 252 -2.05 12.63 -3.98
C LYS A 252 -2.84 13.02 -2.73
N ILE A 253 -3.27 14.28 -2.61
CA ILE A 253 -4.11 14.71 -1.50
C ILE A 253 -5.49 14.04 -1.55
N LYS A 254 -6.08 13.92 -2.73
CA LYS A 254 -7.33 13.15 -2.88
C LYS A 254 -7.17 11.70 -2.46
N ASP A 255 -6.04 11.07 -2.78
CA ASP A 255 -5.73 9.71 -2.30
C ASP A 255 -5.65 9.66 -0.76
N VAL A 256 -5.04 10.67 -0.11
CA VAL A 256 -5.04 10.79 1.36
C VAL A 256 -6.47 10.91 1.91
N GLU A 257 -7.32 11.72 1.30
CA GLU A 257 -8.72 11.88 1.70
C GLU A 257 -9.52 10.58 1.52
N GLU A 258 -9.32 9.87 0.41
CA GLU A 258 -9.95 8.58 0.14
C GLU A 258 -9.50 7.52 1.16
N LYS A 259 -8.21 7.37 1.42
CA LYS A 259 -7.66 6.45 2.44
C LYS A 259 -8.15 6.78 3.84
N ASN A 260 -8.24 8.07 4.18
CA ASN A 260 -8.79 8.51 5.45
C ASN A 260 -10.28 8.13 5.60
N ALA A 261 -11.07 8.25 4.53
CA ALA A 261 -12.48 7.87 4.53
C ALA A 261 -12.70 6.34 4.67
N GLU A 262 -11.71 5.52 4.30
CA GLU A 262 -11.76 4.06 4.44
C GLU A 262 -11.50 3.56 5.88
N LEU A 263 -11.02 4.42 6.77
CA LEU A 263 -10.83 4.07 8.19
C LEU A 263 -12.18 3.88 8.89
N GLU A 264 -12.23 2.98 9.85
CA GLU A 264 -13.42 2.77 10.70
C GLU A 264 -13.88 4.08 11.38
N LYS A 265 -12.90 4.88 11.82
CA LYS A 265 -13.12 6.24 12.33
C LYS A 265 -12.25 7.21 11.53
N PRO A 266 -12.75 7.92 10.52
CA PRO A 266 -11.96 8.89 9.78
C PRO A 266 -11.33 9.96 10.69
N MET A 267 -10.13 10.41 10.36
CA MET A 267 -9.42 11.47 11.07
C MET A 267 -9.88 12.85 10.58
N GLU A 268 -9.90 13.85 11.46
CA GLU A 268 -10.11 15.25 11.08
C GLU A 268 -8.78 15.84 10.58
N LEU A 269 -8.44 15.58 9.31
CA LEU A 269 -7.20 16.05 8.72
C LEU A 269 -7.35 17.43 8.10
N LYS A 270 -6.41 18.31 8.40
CA LYS A 270 -6.24 19.59 7.71
C LYS A 270 -5.22 19.40 6.60
N THR A 271 -5.67 19.45 5.36
CA THR A 271 -4.80 19.24 4.19
C THR A 271 -4.10 20.53 3.71
N GLY A 272 -4.25 21.63 4.42
CA GLY A 272 -3.66 22.93 4.05
C GLY A 272 -4.23 23.52 2.76
N GLU A 273 -5.51 23.29 2.44
CA GLU A 273 -6.15 23.66 1.18
C GLU A 273 -6.00 25.15 0.85
N GLU A 274 -6.21 26.04 1.83
CA GLU A 274 -6.14 27.49 1.65
C GLU A 274 -4.71 27.93 1.27
N ASP A 275 -3.71 27.45 2.01
CA ASP A 275 -2.31 27.79 1.73
C ASP A 275 -1.82 27.18 0.41
N ARG A 276 -2.24 25.96 0.05
CA ARG A 276 -1.93 25.34 -1.26
C ARG A 276 -2.51 26.13 -2.42
N LYS A 277 -3.75 26.57 -2.27
CA LYS A 277 -4.40 27.41 -3.27
C LYS A 277 -3.67 28.75 -3.43
N GLU A 278 -3.32 29.39 -2.31
CA GLU A 278 -2.52 30.62 -2.35
C GLU A 278 -1.13 30.38 -2.99
N ALA A 279 -0.48 29.26 -2.70
CA ALA A 279 0.77 28.87 -3.35
C ALA A 279 0.62 28.76 -4.88
N GLY A 280 -0.41 28.07 -5.36
CA GLY A 280 -0.71 27.95 -6.79
C GLY A 280 -1.01 29.29 -7.45
N ASP A 281 -1.79 30.15 -6.80
CA ASP A 281 -2.11 31.49 -7.32
C ASP A 281 -0.84 32.38 -7.44
N GLU A 282 0.05 32.32 -6.45
CA GLU A 282 1.32 33.07 -6.51
C GLU A 282 2.27 32.51 -7.57
N ALA A 283 2.35 31.17 -7.74
CA ALA A 283 3.12 30.54 -8.82
C ALA A 283 2.58 30.93 -10.20
N GLN A 284 1.25 31.00 -10.37
CA GLN A 284 0.65 31.47 -11.62
C GLN A 284 0.98 32.95 -11.91
N LYS A 285 0.93 33.81 -10.89
CA LYS A 285 1.37 35.23 -11.04
C LYS A 285 2.84 35.33 -11.39
N ALA A 286 3.70 34.46 -10.80
CA ALA A 286 5.12 34.40 -11.14
C ALA A 286 5.31 34.03 -12.61
N SER A 287 4.60 33.04 -13.13
CA SER A 287 4.61 32.67 -14.55
C SER A 287 4.21 33.83 -15.46
N GLN A 288 3.16 34.60 -15.11
CA GLN A 288 2.75 35.80 -15.86
C GLN A 288 3.83 36.90 -15.83
N ASP A 289 4.47 37.14 -14.68
CA ASP A 289 5.56 38.12 -14.57
C ASP A 289 6.79 37.70 -15.40
N LEU A 290 7.11 36.37 -15.47
CA LEU A 290 8.14 35.86 -16.37
C LEU A 290 7.79 36.08 -17.85
N GLN A 291 6.53 35.87 -18.25
CA GLN A 291 6.07 36.13 -19.61
C GLN A 291 6.27 37.60 -19.98
N ASN A 292 6.07 38.50 -19.02
CA ASN A 292 6.25 39.94 -19.16
C ASN A 292 7.69 40.42 -18.90
N ASN A 293 8.68 39.51 -18.80
CA ASN A 293 10.10 39.79 -18.50
C ASN A 293 10.34 40.53 -17.17
N LYS A 294 9.41 40.41 -16.20
CA LYS A 294 9.50 41.03 -14.87
C LYS A 294 10.15 40.06 -13.87
N LYS A 295 11.39 39.67 -14.10
CA LYS A 295 12.10 38.61 -13.32
C LYS A 295 12.13 38.88 -11.84
N SER A 296 12.35 40.15 -11.38
CA SER A 296 12.37 40.44 -9.94
C SER A 296 11.01 40.25 -9.28
N ALA A 297 9.93 40.67 -9.93
CA ALA A 297 8.56 40.44 -9.41
C ALA A 297 8.21 38.95 -9.41
N ALA A 298 8.58 38.21 -10.45
CA ALA A 298 8.41 36.76 -10.51
C ALA A 298 9.14 36.04 -9.34
N SER A 299 10.41 36.45 -9.08
CA SER A 299 11.20 35.89 -7.97
C SER A 299 10.50 36.09 -6.60
N GLU A 300 9.91 37.25 -6.35
CA GLU A 300 9.18 37.50 -5.09
C GLU A 300 7.94 36.64 -4.99
N LYS A 301 7.21 36.44 -6.09
CA LYS A 301 6.02 35.58 -6.14
C LYS A 301 6.36 34.12 -5.93
N MET A 302 7.43 33.62 -6.56
CA MET A 302 7.92 32.25 -6.36
C MET A 302 8.29 31.98 -4.89
N LYS A 303 8.98 32.93 -4.22
CA LYS A 303 9.31 32.80 -2.80
C LYS A 303 8.07 32.73 -1.92
N LYS A 304 7.08 33.59 -2.20
CA LYS A 304 5.81 33.57 -1.47
C LYS A 304 5.07 32.26 -1.70
N SER A 305 5.05 31.78 -2.93
CA SER A 305 4.45 30.51 -3.32
C SER A 305 5.11 29.34 -2.59
N ALA A 306 6.44 29.27 -2.57
CA ALA A 306 7.20 28.26 -1.84
C ALA A 306 6.90 28.28 -0.33
N GLN A 307 6.84 29.48 0.26
CA GLN A 307 6.50 29.62 1.68
C GLN A 307 5.10 29.09 1.98
N LYS A 308 4.12 29.44 1.17
CA LYS A 308 2.73 28.97 1.34
C LYS A 308 2.61 27.44 1.23
N MET A 309 3.34 26.82 0.30
CA MET A 309 3.38 25.37 0.21
C MET A 309 3.99 24.72 1.45
N LYS A 310 5.05 25.31 2.03
CA LYS A 310 5.64 24.85 3.28
C LYS A 310 4.66 24.98 4.48
N GLU A 311 3.89 26.06 4.52
CA GLU A 311 2.85 26.27 5.54
C GLU A 311 1.74 25.20 5.43
N ALA A 312 1.29 24.91 4.20
CA ALA A 312 0.34 23.82 3.93
C ALA A 312 0.85 22.45 4.37
N MET A 313 2.10 22.13 4.03
CA MET A 313 2.77 20.88 4.42
C MET A 313 2.82 20.74 5.95
N GLN A 314 3.29 21.78 6.66
CA GLN A 314 3.38 21.76 8.12
C GLN A 314 2.02 21.62 8.78
N SER A 315 0.99 22.29 8.27
CA SER A 315 -0.38 22.19 8.76
C SER A 315 -0.91 20.76 8.64
N MET A 316 -0.67 20.09 7.51
CA MET A 316 -1.09 18.72 7.25
C MET A 316 -0.37 17.74 8.19
N GLN A 317 0.96 17.80 8.27
CA GLN A 317 1.76 16.92 9.12
C GLN A 317 1.36 17.06 10.60
N LYS A 318 1.27 18.29 11.09
CA LYS A 318 0.86 18.55 12.47
C LYS A 318 -0.55 18.03 12.75
N SER A 319 -1.48 18.27 11.86
CA SER A 319 -2.86 17.76 12.01
C SER A 319 -2.88 16.24 12.08
N PHE A 320 -2.10 15.55 11.25
CA PHE A 320 -2.01 14.10 11.26
C PHE A 320 -1.38 13.57 12.56
N GLU A 321 -0.27 14.14 13.02
CA GLU A 321 0.37 13.77 14.30
C GLU A 321 -0.58 13.95 15.50
N ASP A 322 -1.31 15.07 15.53
CA ASP A 322 -2.25 15.35 16.62
C ASP A 322 -3.41 14.32 16.64
N GLN A 323 -3.89 13.90 15.47
CA GLN A 323 -4.90 12.86 15.36
C GLN A 323 -4.38 11.48 15.74
N GLN A 324 -3.14 11.14 15.36
CA GLN A 324 -2.50 9.89 15.82
C GLN A 324 -2.37 9.84 17.35
N LYS A 325 -1.93 10.95 17.98
CA LYS A 325 -1.83 11.04 19.45
C LYS A 325 -3.18 10.89 20.15
N LYS A 326 -4.24 11.49 19.60
CA LYS A 326 -5.61 11.31 20.13
C LYS A 326 -6.05 9.85 20.09
N ARG A 327 -5.86 9.16 18.97
CA ARG A 327 -6.18 7.73 18.85
C ARG A 327 -5.41 6.85 19.81
N ALA A 328 -4.09 7.07 19.90
CA ALA A 328 -3.28 6.33 20.85
C ALA A 328 -3.77 6.53 22.30
N ALA A 329 -4.23 7.72 22.67
CA ALA A 329 -4.79 7.98 23.99
C ALA A 329 -6.15 7.30 24.21
N GLU A 330 -6.99 7.20 23.20
CA GLU A 330 -8.28 6.49 23.24
C GLU A 330 -8.08 4.98 23.39
N ASP A 331 -7.12 4.39 22.68
CA ASP A 331 -6.80 2.96 22.76
C ASP A 331 -6.24 2.53 24.13
N TYR A 332 -5.63 3.47 24.90
CA TYR A 332 -5.20 3.21 26.27
C TYR A 332 -6.33 3.27 27.32
N GLN A 333 -7.50 3.81 26.95
CA GLN A 333 -8.65 3.94 27.87
C GLN A 333 -9.69 2.83 27.71
N THR A 334 -9.58 2.01 26.66
CA THR A 334 -10.43 0.86 26.36
C THR A 334 -9.72 -0.46 26.67
#